data_4570e5cc429addffad6d7073108b9806
#
_entry.id   4570e5cc429addffad6d7073108b9806
#
_cell.length_a   1.000
_cell.length_b   1.000
_cell.length_c   1.000
_cell.angle_alpha   90.00
_cell.angle_beta   90.00
_cell.angle_gamma   90.00
#
_symmetry.space_group_name_H-M   'P 1'
#
loop_
_entity.id
_entity.type
_entity.pdbx_description
1 polymer ?
#
loop_
_entity_poly.entity_id
_entity_poly.type
_entity_poly.pdbx_seq_one_letter_code
_entity_poly.pdbx_strand_id
1 'polypeptide(L)'
;MEQLKPKLDDDVLNRKLTKEQIEYYQNIDSAFADYTKFEDRERPEDRLKMREAFLADEIRLPSYNYHQLDDLYFNQQVIDKKRDIYESVMELEAAKNNPANNQAELELYDSFHELRLKKIMLVEAARNLQSHSLNQSDYEANKRAFERINQEVYGEYDFVEFANLIGVEAKAVDDFEPKTDLASKIKAELDGFLRNVERKDERSELLDAEEMKLAQDCVLQRYKSVLEVVPDTGDDVKYQAADCQAIMTQALEAGGLAEHGWRVEVNPAKSNVSTSTVKKLITLPVTTERDANQLRRLIIHEQEVHARRGHNGRMAGSDILRSGTANYADVEEGLAVMLECIVAGDFDNLSFKRAKNRYLTAGLALSGDGLKRDARDVFEVMWRLVAVQDSKNGEITPDDVDSARDRAYDFIENAYRGTGFYMQEVIYSKLKIYYEGILKNAKFFKDNIYNLDEALDSAMIGKYNHTDEQESQAVHDLILANHKGQLDTEG
;
A
#
# COMPACT_ATOMS: atom_id res chain seq x y z
N MET A 1 -3.68 -29.26 20.49
CA MET A 1 -3.51 -29.17 19.04
C MET A 1 -3.58 -30.50 18.28
N GLU A 2 -3.39 -31.64 18.93
CA GLU A 2 -3.48 -32.96 18.28
C GLU A 2 -4.95 -33.51 18.06
N GLN A 3 -5.96 -32.88 18.64
CA GLN A 3 -7.36 -33.35 18.56
C GLN A 3 -8.18 -32.74 17.41
N LEU A 4 -7.60 -31.87 16.56
CA LEU A 4 -8.31 -31.18 15.46
C LEU A 4 -7.78 -31.55 14.06
N LYS A 5 -7.05 -32.66 13.94
CA LYS A 5 -6.68 -33.14 12.59
C LYS A 5 -7.87 -33.95 12.01
N PRO A 6 -8.58 -33.42 11.00
CA PRO A 6 -9.50 -34.24 10.23
C PRO A 6 -8.71 -35.39 9.58
N LYS A 7 -9.26 -36.60 9.54
CA LYS A 7 -8.71 -37.66 8.69
C LYS A 7 -8.97 -37.25 7.25
N LEU A 8 -7.90 -36.81 6.55
CA LEU A 8 -7.97 -36.59 5.13
C LEU A 8 -8.19 -37.92 4.39
N ASP A 9 -9.11 -37.92 3.45
CA ASP A 9 -9.36 -39.04 2.56
C ASP A 9 -8.17 -39.17 1.57
N ASP A 10 -7.74 -40.39 1.26
CA ASP A 10 -6.60 -40.65 0.35
C ASP A 10 -6.78 -40.01 -1.03
N ASP A 11 -8.02 -39.73 -1.44
CA ASP A 11 -8.34 -39.02 -2.67
C ASP A 11 -8.01 -37.50 -2.62
N VAL A 12 -7.93 -36.86 -1.45
CA VAL A 12 -7.57 -35.45 -1.27
C VAL A 12 -6.05 -35.28 -1.41
N LEU A 13 -5.29 -36.29 -0.98
CA LEU A 13 -3.83 -36.30 -1.02
C LEU A 13 -3.22 -36.24 -2.45
N ASN A 14 -4.03 -36.49 -3.49
CA ASN A 14 -3.57 -36.59 -4.90
C ASN A 14 -4.20 -35.54 -5.82
N ARG A 15 -4.89 -34.53 -5.31
CA ARG A 15 -5.52 -33.49 -6.15
C ARG A 15 -4.62 -32.28 -6.31
N LYS A 16 -4.49 -31.78 -7.54
CA LYS A 16 -4.14 -30.38 -7.78
C LYS A 16 -5.21 -29.51 -7.10
N LEU A 17 -4.78 -28.40 -6.49
CA LEU A 17 -5.72 -27.38 -6.03
C LEU A 17 -6.66 -27.02 -7.17
N THR A 18 -7.97 -27.14 -6.98
CA THR A 18 -8.93 -26.78 -8.01
C THR A 18 -9.00 -25.26 -8.13
N LYS A 19 -9.40 -24.79 -9.32
CA LYS A 19 -9.61 -23.36 -9.55
C LYS A 19 -10.56 -22.73 -8.53
N GLU A 20 -11.58 -23.47 -8.08
CA GLU A 20 -12.53 -23.03 -7.04
C GLU A 20 -11.88 -22.91 -5.67
N GLN A 21 -10.96 -23.80 -5.31
CA GLN A 21 -10.18 -23.71 -4.07
C GLN A 21 -9.26 -22.50 -4.10
N ILE A 22 -8.59 -22.26 -5.21
CA ILE A 22 -7.73 -21.09 -5.40
C ILE A 22 -8.55 -19.79 -5.33
N GLU A 23 -9.71 -19.69 -5.99
CA GLU A 23 -10.62 -18.54 -5.90
C GLU A 23 -11.18 -18.35 -4.48
N TYR A 24 -11.50 -19.43 -3.78
CA TYR A 24 -11.94 -19.40 -2.39
C TYR A 24 -10.87 -18.79 -1.47
N TYR A 25 -9.62 -19.20 -1.62
CA TYR A 25 -8.50 -18.69 -0.83
C TYR A 25 -8.20 -17.20 -1.10
N GLN A 26 -8.39 -16.76 -2.33
CA GLN A 26 -8.25 -15.35 -2.71
C GLN A 26 -9.37 -14.46 -2.14
N ASN A 27 -10.60 -14.99 -2.06
CA ASN A 27 -11.76 -14.27 -1.52
C ASN A 27 -11.72 -14.12 0.00
N ILE A 28 -11.03 -15.00 0.73
CA ILE A 28 -10.82 -14.85 2.16
C ILE A 28 -10.07 -13.55 2.48
N ASP A 29 -9.15 -13.11 1.62
CA ASP A 29 -8.38 -11.88 1.83
C ASP A 29 -9.28 -10.61 1.77
N SER A 30 -10.28 -10.58 0.89
CA SER A 30 -11.21 -9.46 0.80
C SER A 30 -12.09 -9.32 2.06
N ALA A 31 -12.51 -10.43 2.64
CA ALA A 31 -13.26 -10.44 3.89
C ALA A 31 -12.39 -10.03 5.10
N PHE A 32 -11.07 -10.32 5.06
CA PHE A 32 -10.12 -9.87 6.09
C PHE A 32 -9.68 -8.42 5.93
N ALA A 33 -9.65 -7.88 4.71
CA ALA A 33 -9.41 -6.46 4.50
C ALA A 33 -10.42 -5.59 5.27
N ASP A 34 -11.63 -6.10 5.50
CA ASP A 34 -12.65 -5.43 6.29
C ASP A 34 -12.32 -5.39 7.79
N TYR A 35 -11.71 -6.44 8.32
CA TYR A 35 -11.24 -6.45 9.72
C TYR A 35 -9.95 -5.64 9.92
N THR A 36 -9.07 -5.60 8.95
CA THR A 36 -7.85 -4.78 9.03
C THR A 36 -8.12 -3.30 8.90
N LYS A 37 -9.32 -2.89 8.50
CA LYS A 37 -9.70 -1.47 8.47
C LYS A 37 -9.97 -0.90 9.84
N PHE A 38 -10.29 -1.72 10.85
CA PHE A 38 -10.63 -1.28 12.22
C PHE A 38 -11.56 -0.04 12.23
N GLU A 39 -12.45 0.02 11.28
CA GLU A 39 -13.37 1.13 11.13
C GLU A 39 -14.68 0.77 11.82
N ASP A 40 -15.22 1.69 12.59
CA ASP A 40 -16.61 1.62 13.01
C ASP A 40 -17.49 1.89 11.78
N ARG A 41 -17.90 0.81 11.11
CA ARG A 41 -18.75 0.89 9.92
C ARG A 41 -20.21 1.16 10.27
N GLU A 42 -20.60 0.87 11.49
CA GLU A 42 -22.00 1.03 11.90
C GLU A 42 -22.36 2.51 12.13
N ARG A 43 -21.34 3.38 12.35
CA ARG A 43 -21.57 4.80 12.63
C ARG A 43 -20.54 5.72 11.94
N PRO A 44 -20.55 5.80 10.59
CA PRO A 44 -19.65 6.71 9.88
C PRO A 44 -19.86 8.19 10.30
N GLU A 45 -21.05 8.54 10.77
CA GLU A 45 -21.36 9.89 11.28
C GLU A 45 -20.63 10.23 12.58
N ASP A 46 -20.46 9.27 13.49
CA ASP A 46 -19.75 9.49 14.75
C ASP A 46 -18.25 9.68 14.50
N ARG A 47 -17.70 8.96 13.54
CA ARG A 47 -16.32 9.12 13.08
C ARG A 47 -16.08 10.50 12.47
N LEU A 48 -16.99 10.97 11.63
CA LEU A 48 -16.91 12.31 11.04
C LEU A 48 -16.97 13.38 12.11
N LYS A 49 -17.88 13.28 13.08
CA LYS A 49 -17.98 14.21 14.23
C LYS A 49 -16.70 14.23 15.05
N MET A 50 -16.09 13.06 15.32
CA MET A 50 -14.80 12.99 16.04
C MET A 50 -13.69 13.68 15.27
N ARG A 51 -13.63 13.50 13.94
CA ARG A 51 -12.69 14.20 13.06
C ARG A 51 -12.90 15.73 13.14
N GLU A 52 -14.12 16.18 12.95
CA GLU A 52 -14.49 17.60 13.00
C GLU A 52 -14.12 18.23 14.37
N ALA A 53 -14.48 17.57 15.45
CA ALA A 53 -14.16 18.04 16.80
C ALA A 53 -12.63 18.08 17.06
N PHE A 54 -11.88 17.11 16.54
CA PHE A 54 -10.42 17.12 16.64
C PHE A 54 -9.80 18.25 15.82
N LEU A 55 -10.24 18.45 14.59
CA LEU A 55 -9.75 19.51 13.70
C LEU A 55 -10.15 20.91 14.21
N ALA A 56 -11.28 21.03 14.90
CA ALA A 56 -11.74 22.25 15.54
C ALA A 56 -11.06 22.51 16.93
N ASP A 57 -10.12 21.64 17.35
CA ASP A 57 -9.45 21.69 18.64
C ASP A 57 -10.40 21.57 19.86
N GLU A 58 -11.62 21.04 19.66
CA GLU A 58 -12.61 20.78 20.72
C GLU A 58 -12.25 19.56 21.57
N ILE A 59 -11.58 18.59 20.97
CA ILE A 59 -11.04 17.40 21.64
C ILE A 59 -9.55 17.25 21.33
N ARG A 60 -8.78 16.77 22.31
CA ARG A 60 -7.34 16.52 22.10
C ARG A 60 -7.09 15.26 21.27
N LEU A 61 -7.80 14.18 21.54
CA LEU A 61 -7.62 12.88 20.88
C LEU A 61 -8.97 12.27 20.52
N PRO A 62 -9.13 11.73 19.30
CA PRO A 62 -10.31 10.95 18.96
C PRO A 62 -10.35 9.66 19.79
N SER A 63 -11.56 9.22 20.12
CA SER A 63 -11.80 7.92 20.73
C SER A 63 -12.75 7.14 19.82
N TYR A 64 -12.20 6.19 19.09
CA TYR A 64 -12.99 5.29 18.24
C TYR A 64 -13.40 4.04 19.00
N ASN A 65 -14.65 3.67 18.83
CA ASN A 65 -15.19 2.44 19.37
C ASN A 65 -15.19 1.39 18.25
N TYR A 66 -14.30 0.42 18.31
CA TYR A 66 -14.19 -0.64 17.31
C TYR A 66 -15.13 -1.79 17.66
N HIS A 67 -16.44 -1.56 17.55
CA HIS A 67 -17.48 -2.54 17.90
C HIS A 67 -17.31 -3.88 17.17
N GLN A 68 -16.71 -3.89 15.98
CA GLN A 68 -16.43 -5.13 15.24
C GLN A 68 -15.36 -6.01 15.91
N LEU A 69 -14.60 -5.44 16.86
CA LEU A 69 -13.65 -6.19 17.67
C LEU A 69 -14.28 -6.72 18.95
N ASP A 70 -15.51 -6.28 19.28
CA ASP A 70 -16.24 -6.76 20.45
C ASP A 70 -17.05 -8.00 20.13
N ASP A 71 -17.04 -8.96 21.05
CA ASP A 71 -17.97 -10.08 21.20
C ASP A 71 -17.73 -11.41 20.47
N LEU A 72 -18.60 -12.34 20.85
CA LEU A 72 -18.74 -13.72 20.39
C LEU A 72 -18.71 -13.84 18.87
N TYR A 73 -19.23 -12.85 18.14
CA TYR A 73 -19.24 -12.82 16.69
C TYR A 73 -17.83 -12.71 16.11
N PHE A 74 -17.00 -11.80 16.64
CA PHE A 74 -15.59 -11.69 16.23
C PHE A 74 -14.83 -12.99 16.51
N ASN A 75 -14.97 -13.52 17.72
CA ASN A 75 -14.30 -14.77 18.10
C ASN A 75 -14.70 -15.93 17.19
N GLN A 76 -15.98 -16.08 16.87
CA GLN A 76 -16.45 -17.13 15.97
C GLN A 76 -15.91 -16.95 14.56
N GLN A 77 -15.94 -15.72 14.02
CA GLN A 77 -15.39 -15.45 12.69
C GLN A 77 -13.88 -15.69 12.60
N VAL A 78 -13.13 -15.31 13.63
CA VAL A 78 -11.67 -15.58 13.69
C VAL A 78 -11.42 -17.08 13.75
N ILE A 79 -12.19 -17.81 14.57
CA ILE A 79 -12.09 -19.28 14.66
C ILE A 79 -12.40 -19.92 13.31
N ASP A 80 -13.49 -19.53 12.67
CA ASP A 80 -13.91 -20.08 11.38
C ASP A 80 -12.84 -19.80 10.31
N LYS A 81 -12.31 -18.60 10.25
CA LYS A 81 -11.27 -18.24 9.28
C LYS A 81 -9.92 -18.90 9.55
N LYS A 82 -9.53 -19.04 10.81
CA LYS A 82 -8.35 -19.84 11.17
C LYS A 82 -8.53 -21.29 10.72
N ARG A 83 -9.71 -21.86 10.94
CA ARG A 83 -10.03 -23.21 10.48
C ARG A 83 -9.90 -23.32 8.97
N ASP A 84 -10.51 -22.40 8.22
CA ASP A 84 -10.46 -22.38 6.75
C ASP A 84 -9.01 -22.29 6.24
N ILE A 85 -8.16 -21.50 6.88
CA ILE A 85 -6.74 -21.41 6.51
C ILE A 85 -5.99 -22.70 6.88
N TYR A 86 -6.27 -23.31 8.04
CA TYR A 86 -5.64 -24.59 8.41
C TYR A 86 -6.06 -25.72 7.48
N GLU A 87 -7.32 -25.78 7.06
CA GLU A 87 -7.78 -26.72 6.05
C GLU A 87 -7.02 -26.50 4.72
N SER A 88 -6.85 -25.25 4.29
CA SER A 88 -6.07 -24.89 3.11
C SER A 88 -4.61 -25.30 3.20
N VAL A 89 -3.98 -25.09 4.36
CA VAL A 89 -2.58 -25.50 4.60
C VAL A 89 -2.46 -27.02 4.54
N MET A 90 -3.44 -27.76 5.08
CA MET A 90 -3.44 -29.23 5.00
C MET A 90 -3.60 -29.74 3.58
N GLU A 91 -4.48 -29.12 2.78
CA GLU A 91 -4.64 -29.44 1.36
C GLU A 91 -3.35 -29.12 0.57
N LEU A 92 -2.69 -28.02 0.90
CA LEU A 92 -1.42 -27.62 0.30
C LEU A 92 -0.30 -28.61 0.64
N GLU A 93 -0.19 -29.04 1.91
CA GLU A 93 0.77 -30.07 2.33
C GLU A 93 0.53 -31.41 1.61
N ALA A 94 -0.73 -31.78 1.43
CA ALA A 94 -1.08 -32.94 0.64
C ALA A 94 -0.66 -32.79 -0.85
N ALA A 95 -0.89 -31.61 -1.44
CA ALA A 95 -0.51 -31.32 -2.81
C ALA A 95 1.01 -31.34 -3.01
N LYS A 96 1.82 -30.91 -2.03
CA LYS A 96 3.30 -30.99 -2.07
C LYS A 96 3.82 -32.43 -2.21
N ASN A 97 3.09 -33.41 -1.74
CA ASN A 97 3.47 -34.81 -1.87
C ASN A 97 3.18 -35.41 -3.26
N ASN A 98 2.49 -34.69 -4.15
CA ASN A 98 2.23 -35.12 -5.51
C ASN A 98 3.32 -34.55 -6.44
N PRO A 99 4.20 -35.41 -7.02
CA PRO A 99 5.28 -34.95 -7.89
C PRO A 99 4.79 -34.35 -9.23
N ALA A 100 3.50 -34.52 -9.56
CA ALA A 100 2.90 -33.90 -10.75
C ALA A 100 2.56 -32.41 -10.52
N ASN A 101 2.60 -31.92 -9.30
CA ASN A 101 2.31 -30.53 -8.97
C ASN A 101 3.57 -29.65 -9.11
N ASN A 102 3.36 -28.40 -9.45
CA ASN A 102 4.45 -27.42 -9.50
C ASN A 102 4.85 -27.02 -8.07
N GLN A 103 6.00 -27.46 -7.62
CA GLN A 103 6.49 -27.22 -6.26
C GLN A 103 6.73 -25.72 -6.00
N ALA A 104 7.23 -24.96 -6.98
CA ALA A 104 7.45 -23.53 -6.83
C ALA A 104 6.13 -22.77 -6.58
N GLU A 105 5.05 -23.15 -7.29
CA GLU A 105 3.72 -22.57 -7.03
C GLU A 105 3.21 -22.89 -5.63
N LEU A 106 3.41 -24.12 -5.17
CA LEU A 106 2.97 -24.55 -3.83
C LEU A 106 3.73 -23.81 -2.71
N GLU A 107 5.01 -23.50 -2.91
CA GLU A 107 5.80 -22.71 -1.97
C GLU A 107 5.32 -21.24 -1.90
N LEU A 108 4.93 -20.65 -3.02
CA LEU A 108 4.32 -19.31 -3.04
C LEU A 108 2.99 -19.30 -2.26
N TYR A 109 2.15 -20.33 -2.41
CA TYR A 109 0.90 -20.46 -1.62
C TYR A 109 1.16 -20.66 -0.14
N ASP A 110 2.19 -21.41 0.24
CA ASP A 110 2.55 -21.64 1.63
C ASP A 110 2.89 -20.32 2.34
N SER A 111 3.80 -19.54 1.74
CA SER A 111 4.15 -18.20 2.21
C SER A 111 2.93 -17.27 2.31
N PHE A 112 2.04 -17.34 1.34
CA PHE A 112 0.80 -16.57 1.33
C PHE A 112 -0.13 -16.94 2.50
N HIS A 113 -0.30 -18.22 2.80
CA HIS A 113 -1.12 -18.67 3.93
C HIS A 113 -0.49 -18.30 5.28
N GLU A 114 0.83 -18.40 5.42
CA GLU A 114 1.54 -17.98 6.62
C GLU A 114 1.30 -16.49 6.90
N LEU A 115 1.47 -15.62 5.90
CA LEU A 115 1.20 -14.19 6.04
C LEU A 115 -0.25 -13.92 6.46
N ARG A 116 -1.21 -14.67 5.93
CA ARG A 116 -2.64 -14.51 6.29
C ARG A 116 -2.90 -14.87 7.74
N LEU A 117 -2.32 -15.94 8.23
CA LEU A 117 -2.41 -16.30 9.66
C LEU A 117 -1.82 -15.20 10.54
N LYS A 118 -0.67 -14.65 10.17
CA LYS A 118 -0.04 -13.54 10.89
C LYS A 118 -0.94 -12.29 10.90
N LYS A 119 -1.60 -11.96 9.79
CA LYS A 119 -2.56 -10.83 9.73
C LYS A 119 -3.76 -11.05 10.67
N ILE A 120 -4.28 -12.28 10.78
CA ILE A 120 -5.33 -12.60 11.75
C ILE A 120 -4.83 -12.41 13.18
N MET A 121 -3.64 -12.93 13.49
CA MET A 121 -3.03 -12.79 14.81
C MET A 121 -2.79 -11.31 15.16
N LEU A 122 -2.46 -10.47 14.17
CA LEU A 122 -2.31 -9.04 14.38
C LEU A 122 -3.64 -8.37 14.78
N VAL A 123 -4.75 -8.75 14.15
CA VAL A 123 -6.09 -8.24 14.52
C VAL A 123 -6.47 -8.68 15.93
N GLU A 124 -6.20 -9.93 16.31
CA GLU A 124 -6.42 -10.41 17.68
C GLU A 124 -5.54 -9.65 18.70
N ALA A 125 -4.28 -9.40 18.35
CA ALA A 125 -3.37 -8.64 19.21
C ALA A 125 -3.83 -7.18 19.39
N ALA A 126 -4.30 -6.53 18.32
CA ALA A 126 -4.88 -5.19 18.38
C ALA A 126 -6.10 -5.14 19.29
N ARG A 127 -7.00 -6.14 19.19
CA ARG A 127 -8.15 -6.26 20.09
C ARG A 127 -7.74 -6.41 21.54
N ASN A 128 -6.79 -7.30 21.82
CA ASN A 128 -6.31 -7.54 23.17
C ASN A 128 -5.65 -6.27 23.77
N LEU A 129 -4.98 -5.47 22.93
CA LEU A 129 -4.35 -4.22 23.32
C LEU A 129 -5.39 -3.15 23.75
N GLN A 130 -6.59 -3.15 23.15
CA GLN A 130 -7.66 -2.19 23.40
C GLN A 130 -8.57 -2.56 24.60
N SER A 131 -8.38 -3.73 25.19
CA SER A 131 -9.22 -4.17 26.32
C SER A 131 -9.07 -3.24 27.53
N HIS A 132 -10.16 -2.58 27.91
CA HIS A 132 -10.20 -1.59 28.99
C HIS A 132 -10.02 -2.18 30.40
N SER A 133 -10.02 -3.51 30.55
CA SER A 133 -9.93 -4.21 31.84
C SER A 133 -8.52 -4.68 32.21
N LEU A 134 -7.50 -4.30 31.43
CA LEU A 134 -6.14 -4.80 31.59
C LEU A 134 -5.44 -4.12 32.79
N ASN A 135 -4.79 -4.92 33.60
CA ASN A 135 -3.76 -4.41 34.51
C ASN A 135 -2.48 -4.04 33.72
N GLN A 136 -1.55 -3.31 34.35
CA GLN A 136 -0.33 -2.84 33.71
C GLN A 136 0.51 -3.98 33.10
N SER A 137 0.60 -5.13 33.77
CA SER A 137 1.38 -6.28 33.28
C SER A 137 0.78 -6.87 32.02
N ASP A 138 -0.54 -7.01 31.96
CA ASP A 138 -1.24 -7.57 30.80
C ASP A 138 -1.19 -6.60 29.61
N TYR A 139 -1.30 -5.29 29.88
CA TYR A 139 -1.14 -4.25 28.86
C TYR A 139 0.24 -4.35 28.20
N GLU A 140 1.33 -4.39 28.98
CA GLU A 140 2.69 -4.49 28.44
C GLU A 140 2.94 -5.81 27.69
N ALA A 141 2.31 -6.92 28.12
CA ALA A 141 2.38 -8.19 27.41
C ALA A 141 1.67 -8.12 26.05
N ASN A 142 0.47 -7.54 26.01
CA ASN A 142 -0.30 -7.37 24.79
C ASN A 142 0.37 -6.38 23.81
N LYS A 143 0.96 -5.29 24.35
CA LYS A 143 1.75 -4.35 23.56
C LYS A 143 2.91 -5.07 22.84
N ARG A 144 3.74 -5.82 23.58
CA ARG A 144 4.84 -6.58 22.97
C ARG A 144 4.36 -7.62 21.95
N ALA A 145 3.22 -8.27 22.20
CA ALA A 145 2.66 -9.23 21.26
C ALA A 145 2.22 -8.54 19.96
N PHE A 146 1.54 -7.39 20.06
CA PHE A 146 1.13 -6.58 18.92
C PHE A 146 2.35 -6.11 18.12
N GLU A 147 3.34 -5.50 18.77
CA GLU A 147 4.56 -4.99 18.14
C GLU A 147 5.30 -6.10 17.37
N ARG A 148 5.50 -7.26 18.01
CA ARG A 148 6.15 -8.41 17.38
C ARG A 148 5.41 -8.89 16.13
N ILE A 149 4.10 -9.10 16.21
CA ILE A 149 3.30 -9.59 15.08
C ILE A 149 3.24 -8.53 13.97
N ASN A 150 3.14 -7.25 14.34
CA ASN A 150 3.14 -6.14 13.40
C ASN A 150 4.48 -6.08 12.61
N GLN A 151 5.61 -6.32 13.26
CA GLN A 151 6.92 -6.47 12.61
C GLN A 151 7.01 -7.73 11.73
N GLU A 152 6.45 -8.85 12.17
CA GLU A 152 6.41 -10.08 11.36
C GLU A 152 5.58 -9.92 10.07
N VAL A 153 4.57 -9.04 10.08
CA VAL A 153 3.67 -8.79 8.93
C VAL A 153 4.22 -7.72 7.98
N TYR A 154 4.79 -6.63 8.54
CA TYR A 154 5.17 -5.44 7.76
C TYR A 154 6.68 -5.15 7.79
N GLY A 155 7.48 -5.98 8.46
CA GLY A 155 8.91 -5.74 8.65
C GLY A 155 9.20 -4.71 9.74
N GLU A 156 10.47 -4.62 10.12
CA GLU A 156 10.97 -3.60 11.03
C GLU A 156 10.91 -2.22 10.39
N TYR A 157 10.83 -1.18 11.22
CA TYR A 157 10.88 0.21 10.75
C TYR A 157 12.36 0.64 10.63
N ASP A 158 12.73 1.20 9.48
CA ASP A 158 14.10 1.69 9.26
C ASP A 158 14.26 3.11 9.82
N PHE A 159 14.81 3.21 11.02
CA PHE A 159 15.08 4.48 11.68
C PHE A 159 16.26 5.25 11.06
N VAL A 160 17.14 4.58 10.31
CA VAL A 160 18.23 5.27 9.58
C VAL A 160 17.64 6.03 8.41
N GLU A 161 16.78 5.38 7.63
CA GLU A 161 16.08 6.04 6.54
C GLU A 161 15.12 7.15 7.05
N PHE A 162 14.44 6.93 8.18
CA PHE A 162 13.66 8.00 8.81
C PHE A 162 14.53 9.22 9.16
N ALA A 163 15.70 9.01 9.77
CA ALA A 163 16.61 10.09 10.13
C ALA A 163 17.12 10.84 8.89
N ASN A 164 17.39 10.12 7.79
CA ASN A 164 17.75 10.73 6.51
C ASN A 164 16.59 11.58 5.97
N LEU A 165 15.41 11.00 5.89
CA LEU A 165 14.24 11.65 5.31
C LEU A 165 13.79 12.89 6.11
N ILE A 166 13.68 12.78 7.44
CA ILE A 166 13.30 13.91 8.28
C ILE A 166 14.38 14.99 8.29
N GLY A 167 15.65 14.62 8.11
CA GLY A 167 16.77 15.54 7.96
C GLY A 167 16.69 16.39 6.68
N VAL A 168 16.29 15.77 5.56
CA VAL A 168 16.03 16.47 4.29
C VAL A 168 14.85 17.42 4.44
N GLU A 169 13.77 16.98 5.08
CA GLU A 169 12.61 17.86 5.31
C GLU A 169 12.95 19.03 6.25
N ALA A 170 13.75 18.78 7.29
CA ALA A 170 14.21 19.85 8.19
C ALA A 170 15.09 20.87 7.47
N LYS A 171 15.94 20.41 6.54
CA LYS A 171 16.73 21.33 5.68
C LYS A 171 15.82 22.13 4.76
N ALA A 172 14.81 21.52 4.14
CA ALA A 172 13.84 22.22 3.31
C ALA A 172 13.06 23.28 4.09
N VAL A 173 12.75 23.03 5.38
CA VAL A 173 12.15 24.02 6.29
C VAL A 173 13.10 25.17 6.58
N ASP A 174 14.40 24.90 6.80
CA ASP A 174 15.40 25.98 6.97
C ASP A 174 15.44 26.89 5.74
N ASP A 175 15.41 26.31 4.56
CA ASP A 175 15.49 27.02 3.27
C ASP A 175 14.16 27.69 2.85
N PHE A 176 13.06 27.39 3.54
CA PHE A 176 11.76 27.98 3.28
C PHE A 176 11.75 29.48 3.63
N GLU A 177 11.44 30.34 2.67
CA GLU A 177 11.34 31.79 2.83
C GLU A 177 9.87 32.24 2.98
N PRO A 178 9.35 32.43 4.22
CA PRO A 178 7.97 32.81 4.43
C PRO A 178 7.70 34.25 3.99
N LYS A 179 6.59 34.47 3.27
CA LYS A 179 6.16 35.80 2.81
C LYS A 179 4.91 36.34 3.55
N THR A 180 4.31 35.56 4.41
CA THR A 180 3.15 35.97 5.22
C THR A 180 3.45 35.78 6.71
N ASP A 181 2.75 36.52 7.57
CA ASP A 181 2.86 36.34 9.02
C ASP A 181 2.47 34.93 9.44
N LEU A 182 1.45 34.35 8.80
CA LEU A 182 1.00 32.99 9.06
C LEU A 182 2.10 31.96 8.67
N ALA A 183 2.71 32.11 7.50
CA ALA A 183 3.81 31.25 7.06
C ALA A 183 5.02 31.37 8.01
N SER A 184 5.35 32.61 8.47
CA SER A 184 6.44 32.86 9.43
C SER A 184 6.20 32.17 10.75
N LYS A 185 4.96 32.23 11.26
CA LYS A 185 4.55 31.54 12.49
C LYS A 185 4.66 30.03 12.36
N ILE A 186 4.12 29.46 11.28
CA ILE A 186 4.16 28.01 11.01
C ILE A 186 5.61 27.51 10.93
N LYS A 187 6.48 28.24 10.18
CA LYS A 187 7.92 27.89 10.12
C LYS A 187 8.55 27.89 11.50
N ALA A 188 8.37 28.96 12.30
CA ALA A 188 8.99 29.06 13.61
C ALA A 188 8.53 27.95 14.59
N GLU A 189 7.26 27.55 14.54
CA GLU A 189 6.76 26.43 15.32
C GLU A 189 7.34 25.09 14.84
N LEU A 190 7.43 24.86 13.52
CA LEU A 190 8.01 23.67 12.93
C LEU A 190 9.52 23.56 13.21
N ASP A 191 10.28 24.65 13.11
CA ASP A 191 11.69 24.72 13.52
C ASP A 191 11.86 24.30 15.00
N GLY A 192 10.91 24.68 15.88
CA GLY A 192 10.89 24.24 17.26
C GLY A 192 10.75 22.73 17.42
N PHE A 193 9.89 22.08 16.61
CA PHE A 193 9.71 20.63 16.61
C PHE A 193 10.95 19.90 16.03
N LEU A 194 11.58 20.44 15.01
CA LEU A 194 12.68 19.82 14.27
C LEU A 194 14.07 20.27 14.77
N ARG A 195 14.18 21.03 15.85
CA ARG A 195 15.44 21.62 16.34
C ARG A 195 16.57 20.65 16.60
N ASN A 196 16.26 19.39 16.96
CA ASN A 196 17.24 18.35 17.26
C ASN A 196 17.49 17.42 16.08
N VAL A 197 16.82 17.63 14.94
CA VAL A 197 16.99 16.83 13.74
C VAL A 197 18.24 17.29 13.00
N GLU A 198 19.13 16.35 12.68
CA GLU A 198 20.29 16.62 11.83
C GLU A 198 19.84 16.93 10.39
N ARG A 199 20.31 18.05 9.81
CA ARG A 199 19.96 18.47 8.43
C ARG A 199 20.72 17.62 7.42
N LYS A 200 20.00 17.21 6.35
CA LYS A 200 20.57 16.45 5.23
C LYS A 200 20.28 17.19 3.93
N ASP A 201 21.22 17.18 3.00
CA ASP A 201 21.08 17.95 1.76
C ASP A 201 20.32 17.19 0.68
N GLU A 202 20.49 15.87 0.56
CA GLU A 202 19.94 15.07 -0.54
C GLU A 202 19.48 13.67 -0.08
N ARG A 203 18.67 13.02 -0.92
CA ARG A 203 18.26 11.63 -0.83
C ARG A 203 19.05 10.81 -1.83
N SER A 204 20.04 10.07 -1.37
CA SER A 204 20.89 9.26 -2.23
C SER A 204 20.21 7.97 -2.74
N GLU A 205 19.12 7.57 -2.09
CA GLU A 205 18.41 6.30 -2.38
C GLU A 205 17.52 6.39 -3.62
N LEU A 206 17.07 7.60 -3.98
CA LEU A 206 16.24 7.84 -5.17
C LEU A 206 17.11 8.01 -6.43
N LEU A 207 16.49 7.92 -7.61
CA LEU A 207 17.18 8.19 -8.88
C LEU A 207 17.73 9.61 -8.90
N ASP A 208 18.95 9.76 -9.36
CA ASP A 208 19.51 11.07 -9.68
C ASP A 208 18.95 11.62 -11.01
N ALA A 209 19.37 12.81 -11.42
CA ALA A 209 18.83 13.47 -12.61
C ALA A 209 19.15 12.71 -13.93
N GLU A 210 20.31 12.05 -14.02
CA GLU A 210 20.70 11.26 -15.19
C GLU A 210 19.94 9.94 -15.23
N GLU A 211 19.88 9.22 -14.09
CA GLU A 211 19.10 7.99 -13.93
C GLU A 211 17.61 8.23 -14.19
N MET A 212 17.03 9.34 -13.65
CA MET A 212 15.65 9.73 -13.89
C MET A 212 15.38 9.94 -15.37
N LYS A 213 16.27 10.63 -16.08
CA LYS A 213 16.11 10.87 -17.51
C LYS A 213 16.16 9.57 -18.31
N LEU A 214 17.11 8.68 -18.03
CA LEU A 214 17.23 7.39 -18.71
C LEU A 214 15.98 6.54 -18.48
N ALA A 215 15.50 6.49 -17.23
CA ALA A 215 14.27 5.79 -16.87
C ALA A 215 13.05 6.40 -17.57
N GLN A 216 12.96 7.73 -17.62
CA GLN A 216 11.86 8.43 -18.27
C GLN A 216 11.82 8.14 -19.79
N ASP A 217 12.96 8.21 -20.47
CA ASP A 217 13.04 7.92 -21.90
C ASP A 217 12.57 6.47 -22.19
N CYS A 218 12.96 5.50 -21.38
CA CYS A 218 12.55 4.10 -21.49
C CYS A 218 11.03 3.94 -21.24
N VAL A 219 10.52 4.47 -20.11
CA VAL A 219 9.12 4.32 -19.68
C VAL A 219 8.17 5.01 -20.66
N LEU A 220 8.48 6.23 -21.07
CA LEU A 220 7.65 6.95 -22.06
C LEU A 220 7.61 6.26 -23.42
N GLN A 221 8.71 5.67 -23.86
CA GLN A 221 8.74 4.86 -25.08
C GLN A 221 7.93 3.58 -24.94
N ARG A 222 8.07 2.87 -23.83
CA ARG A 222 7.34 1.62 -23.53
C ARG A 222 5.83 1.82 -23.51
N TYR A 223 5.36 2.85 -22.85
CA TYR A 223 3.93 3.13 -22.64
C TYR A 223 3.37 4.19 -23.61
N LYS A 224 4.09 4.49 -24.70
CA LYS A 224 3.73 5.54 -25.64
C LYS A 224 2.28 5.45 -26.12
N SER A 225 1.86 4.26 -26.58
CA SER A 225 0.52 4.06 -27.14
C SER A 225 -0.62 4.36 -26.17
N VAL A 226 -0.43 4.03 -24.87
CA VAL A 226 -1.45 4.25 -23.85
C VAL A 226 -1.40 5.69 -23.29
N LEU A 227 -0.26 6.37 -23.35
CA LEU A 227 -0.11 7.73 -22.85
C LEU A 227 -0.54 8.78 -23.89
N GLU A 228 -0.37 8.49 -25.19
CA GLU A 228 -0.76 9.40 -26.30
C GLU A 228 -2.29 9.53 -26.46
N VAL A 229 -3.11 8.65 -25.84
CA VAL A 229 -4.56 8.82 -25.85
C VAL A 229 -5.01 10.00 -24.98
N VAL A 230 -4.19 10.43 -24.02
CA VAL A 230 -4.48 11.60 -23.20
C VAL A 230 -4.19 12.85 -24.02
N PRO A 231 -5.19 13.73 -24.26
CA PRO A 231 -4.98 14.93 -25.03
C PRO A 231 -3.86 15.81 -24.45
N ASP A 232 -3.08 16.42 -25.32
CA ASP A 232 -2.04 17.37 -24.90
C ASP A 232 -2.66 18.75 -24.65
N THR A 233 -3.30 18.89 -23.50
CA THR A 233 -3.89 20.13 -23.02
C THR A 233 -3.04 20.69 -21.87
N GLY A 234 -2.98 22.01 -21.75
CA GLY A 234 -2.31 22.62 -20.60
C GLY A 234 -2.92 22.17 -19.26
N ASP A 235 -2.18 22.38 -18.17
CA ASP A 235 -2.57 21.95 -16.80
C ASP A 235 -3.85 22.63 -16.29
N ASP A 236 -4.31 23.70 -16.96
CA ASP A 236 -5.54 24.43 -16.64
C ASP A 236 -6.81 23.65 -17.04
N VAL A 237 -6.69 22.66 -17.94
CA VAL A 237 -7.83 21.85 -18.36
C VAL A 237 -8.02 20.67 -17.41
N LYS A 238 -9.20 20.61 -16.77
CA LYS A 238 -9.55 19.51 -15.86
C LYS A 238 -10.61 18.59 -16.50
N TYR A 239 -10.31 17.32 -16.52
CA TYR A 239 -11.19 16.24 -16.95
C TYR A 239 -12.00 15.73 -15.76
N GLN A 240 -13.33 15.74 -15.89
CA GLN A 240 -14.24 15.20 -14.89
C GLN A 240 -14.31 13.66 -14.98
N ALA A 241 -14.93 13.01 -14.00
CA ALA A 241 -14.98 11.55 -13.91
C ALA A 241 -15.41 10.84 -15.20
N ALA A 242 -16.39 11.41 -15.94
CA ALA A 242 -16.87 10.85 -17.20
C ALA A 242 -15.83 10.95 -18.33
N ASP A 243 -15.11 12.08 -18.40
CA ASP A 243 -14.02 12.28 -19.38
C ASP A 243 -12.83 11.36 -19.03
N CYS A 244 -12.47 11.27 -17.75
CA CYS A 244 -11.44 10.34 -17.28
C CYS A 244 -11.80 8.90 -17.63
N GLN A 245 -13.05 8.48 -17.44
CA GLN A 245 -13.53 7.15 -17.83
C GLN A 245 -13.35 6.92 -19.33
N ALA A 246 -13.76 7.87 -20.18
CA ALA A 246 -13.66 7.74 -21.62
C ALA A 246 -12.20 7.62 -22.08
N ILE A 247 -11.30 8.47 -21.58
CA ILE A 247 -9.88 8.45 -21.92
C ILE A 247 -9.21 7.16 -21.43
N MET A 248 -9.45 6.74 -20.18
CA MET A 248 -8.91 5.50 -19.66
C MET A 248 -9.44 4.25 -20.38
N THR A 249 -10.68 4.30 -20.91
CA THR A 249 -11.20 3.22 -21.76
C THR A 249 -10.42 3.14 -23.07
N GLN A 250 -10.12 4.28 -23.72
CA GLN A 250 -9.27 4.32 -24.91
C GLN A 250 -7.83 3.82 -24.60
N ALA A 251 -7.30 4.14 -23.40
CA ALA A 251 -6.00 3.62 -22.96
C ALA A 251 -6.02 2.08 -22.78
N LEU A 252 -7.12 1.51 -22.24
CA LEU A 252 -7.29 0.04 -22.16
C LEU A 252 -7.31 -0.61 -23.56
N GLU A 253 -7.95 0.04 -24.54
CA GLU A 253 -7.97 -0.40 -25.94
C GLU A 253 -6.56 -0.34 -26.55
N ALA A 254 -5.89 0.81 -26.42
CA ALA A 254 -4.54 1.02 -26.92
C ALA A 254 -3.50 0.05 -26.30
N GLY A 255 -3.71 -0.32 -25.04
CA GLY A 255 -2.88 -1.29 -24.31
C GLY A 255 -3.29 -2.75 -24.49
N GLY A 256 -4.38 -3.05 -25.24
CA GLY A 256 -4.86 -4.41 -25.48
C GLY A 256 -5.57 -5.07 -24.29
N LEU A 257 -5.84 -4.35 -23.19
CA LEU A 257 -6.55 -4.93 -22.05
C LEU A 257 -8.06 -5.00 -22.24
N ALA A 258 -8.64 -4.12 -23.06
CA ALA A 258 -10.09 -4.08 -23.32
C ALA A 258 -10.58 -5.38 -23.99
N GLU A 259 -9.84 -5.95 -24.95
CA GLU A 259 -10.19 -7.21 -25.61
C GLU A 259 -10.21 -8.42 -24.67
N HIS A 260 -9.56 -8.29 -23.51
CA HIS A 260 -9.57 -9.27 -22.44
C HIS A 260 -10.65 -9.00 -21.38
N GLY A 261 -11.55 -8.02 -21.63
CA GLY A 261 -12.72 -7.72 -20.80
C GLY A 261 -12.44 -6.75 -19.65
N TRP A 262 -11.29 -6.06 -19.64
CA TRP A 262 -11.05 -4.94 -18.72
C TRP A 262 -11.90 -3.74 -19.11
N ARG A 263 -12.40 -3.03 -18.10
CA ARG A 263 -13.25 -1.84 -18.27
C ARG A 263 -13.05 -0.82 -17.17
N VAL A 264 -13.50 0.39 -17.41
CA VAL A 264 -13.50 1.49 -16.44
C VAL A 264 -14.95 1.89 -16.13
N GLU A 265 -15.30 2.06 -14.86
CA GLU A 265 -16.63 2.49 -14.42
C GLU A 265 -16.53 3.63 -13.42
N VAL A 266 -17.44 4.59 -13.50
CA VAL A 266 -17.64 5.61 -12.45
C VAL A 266 -18.64 5.08 -11.43
N ASN A 267 -18.29 5.12 -10.14
CA ASN A 267 -19.14 4.61 -9.06
C ASN A 267 -19.30 5.64 -7.93
N PRO A 268 -20.54 6.11 -7.66
CA PRO A 268 -20.81 7.11 -6.62
C PRO A 268 -20.57 6.59 -5.18
N ALA A 269 -20.56 5.27 -4.99
CA ALA A 269 -20.30 4.67 -3.67
C ALA A 269 -18.79 4.57 -3.33
N LYS A 270 -17.91 4.98 -4.24
CA LYS A 270 -16.45 4.93 -4.02
C LYS A 270 -15.92 6.32 -3.70
N SER A 271 -14.99 6.36 -2.74
CA SER A 271 -14.22 7.56 -2.38
C SER A 271 -12.83 7.60 -3.01
N ASN A 272 -12.31 6.45 -3.45
CA ASN A 272 -10.98 6.33 -4.04
C ASN A 272 -11.04 5.52 -5.33
N VAL A 273 -10.07 5.78 -6.22
CA VAL A 273 -9.84 4.92 -7.39
C VAL A 273 -9.42 3.53 -6.92
N SER A 274 -9.84 2.50 -7.61
CA SER A 274 -9.49 1.13 -7.26
C SER A 274 -9.50 0.20 -8.46
N THR A 275 -8.55 -0.73 -8.51
CA THR A 275 -8.43 -1.75 -9.55
C THR A 275 -8.72 -3.14 -9.00
N SER A 276 -9.66 -3.85 -9.62
CA SER A 276 -10.02 -5.23 -9.28
C SER A 276 -9.63 -6.18 -10.42
N THR A 277 -8.63 -7.01 -10.17
CA THR A 277 -8.17 -8.03 -11.12
C THR A 277 -9.18 -9.15 -11.33
N VAL A 278 -9.95 -9.49 -10.30
CA VAL A 278 -11.04 -10.49 -10.37
C VAL A 278 -12.16 -10.00 -11.28
N LYS A 279 -12.61 -8.76 -11.08
CA LYS A 279 -13.70 -8.16 -11.87
C LYS A 279 -13.23 -7.57 -13.19
N LYS A 280 -11.91 -7.48 -13.41
CA LYS A 280 -11.29 -6.78 -14.52
C LYS A 280 -11.83 -5.36 -14.67
N LEU A 281 -11.81 -4.63 -13.55
CA LEU A 281 -12.51 -3.37 -13.40
C LEU A 281 -11.62 -2.33 -12.71
N ILE A 282 -11.49 -1.17 -13.35
CA ILE A 282 -10.97 0.05 -12.73
C ILE A 282 -12.17 0.91 -12.37
N THR A 283 -12.29 1.31 -11.10
CA THR A 283 -13.42 2.11 -10.61
C THR A 283 -12.95 3.50 -10.24
N LEU A 284 -13.64 4.52 -10.78
CA LEU A 284 -13.40 5.93 -10.48
C LEU A 284 -14.51 6.48 -9.57
N PRO A 285 -14.20 7.26 -8.53
CA PRO A 285 -15.19 8.06 -7.82
C PRO A 285 -15.85 9.09 -8.74
N VAL A 286 -17.09 9.48 -8.46
CA VAL A 286 -17.77 10.58 -9.20
C VAL A 286 -17.09 11.94 -9.01
N THR A 287 -16.30 12.09 -7.95
CA THR A 287 -15.52 13.28 -7.63
C THR A 287 -14.14 13.32 -8.31
N THR A 288 -13.86 12.35 -9.20
CA THR A 288 -12.59 12.30 -9.93
C THR A 288 -12.49 13.52 -10.85
N GLU A 289 -11.45 14.30 -10.65
CA GLU A 289 -11.05 15.43 -11.48
C GLU A 289 -9.55 15.40 -11.68
N ARG A 290 -9.05 15.42 -12.92
CA ARG A 290 -7.63 15.30 -13.25
C ARG A 290 -7.26 16.23 -14.41
N ASP A 291 -6.09 16.86 -14.36
CA ASP A 291 -5.47 17.41 -15.56
C ASP A 291 -4.82 16.30 -16.41
N ALA A 292 -4.27 16.66 -17.56
CA ALA A 292 -3.68 15.72 -18.50
C ALA A 292 -2.50 14.94 -17.85
N ASN A 293 -1.63 15.62 -17.12
CA ASN A 293 -0.48 15.00 -16.47
C ASN A 293 -0.90 14.07 -15.32
N GLN A 294 -1.89 14.47 -14.52
CA GLN A 294 -2.46 13.62 -13.48
C GLN A 294 -3.16 12.39 -14.07
N LEU A 295 -3.82 12.54 -15.24
CA LEU A 295 -4.50 11.43 -15.90
C LEU A 295 -3.50 10.43 -16.50
N ARG A 296 -2.40 10.89 -17.14
CA ARG A 296 -1.30 10.01 -17.60
C ARG A 296 -0.74 9.19 -16.44
N ARG A 297 -0.48 9.80 -15.29
CA ARG A 297 0.00 9.10 -14.09
C ARG A 297 -1.02 8.08 -13.57
N LEU A 298 -2.32 8.44 -13.55
CA LEU A 298 -3.38 7.52 -13.14
C LEU A 298 -3.49 6.30 -14.06
N ILE A 299 -3.34 6.48 -15.36
CA ILE A 299 -3.30 5.37 -16.34
C ILE A 299 -2.12 4.43 -16.04
N ILE A 300 -0.93 4.98 -15.82
CA ILE A 300 0.25 4.17 -15.46
C ILE A 300 -0.02 3.39 -14.17
N HIS A 301 -0.51 4.04 -13.12
CA HIS A 301 -0.74 3.42 -11.81
C HIS A 301 -1.77 2.29 -11.88
N GLU A 302 -2.98 2.62 -12.30
CA GLU A 302 -4.13 1.70 -12.22
C GLU A 302 -4.17 0.69 -13.36
N GLN A 303 -3.80 1.11 -14.56
CA GLN A 303 -3.88 0.26 -15.73
C GLN A 303 -2.58 -0.49 -15.99
N GLU A 304 -1.44 0.21 -16.12
CA GLU A 304 -0.19 -0.42 -16.55
C GLU A 304 0.53 -1.14 -15.41
N VAL A 305 0.26 -0.79 -14.14
CA VAL A 305 0.77 -1.59 -13.02
C VAL A 305 -0.31 -2.56 -12.52
N HIS A 306 -1.34 -2.08 -11.84
CA HIS A 306 -2.27 -2.98 -11.14
C HIS A 306 -3.06 -3.91 -12.06
N ALA A 307 -3.64 -3.37 -13.15
CA ALA A 307 -4.43 -4.19 -14.07
C ALA A 307 -3.51 -5.09 -14.92
N ARG A 308 -2.41 -4.55 -15.46
CA ARG A 308 -1.49 -5.28 -16.32
C ARG A 308 -0.83 -6.45 -15.60
N ARG A 309 -0.27 -6.23 -14.41
CA ARG A 309 0.37 -7.30 -13.62
C ARG A 309 -0.62 -8.41 -13.27
N GLY A 310 -1.84 -8.06 -12.83
CA GLY A 310 -2.87 -9.06 -12.57
C GLY A 310 -3.34 -9.79 -13.83
N HIS A 311 -3.41 -9.11 -14.98
CA HIS A 311 -3.71 -9.72 -16.25
C HIS A 311 -2.61 -10.71 -16.69
N ASN A 312 -1.37 -10.28 -16.66
CA ASN A 312 -0.22 -11.08 -17.06
C ASN A 312 -0.04 -12.32 -16.17
N GLY A 313 -0.21 -12.19 -14.84
CA GLY A 313 -0.19 -13.33 -13.92
C GLY A 313 -1.25 -14.40 -14.29
N ARG A 314 -2.44 -13.95 -14.69
CA ARG A 314 -3.47 -14.85 -15.21
C ARG A 314 -3.05 -15.53 -16.53
N MET A 315 -2.44 -14.78 -17.44
CA MET A 315 -1.95 -15.32 -18.73
C MET A 315 -0.79 -16.28 -18.54
N ALA A 316 0.03 -16.10 -17.50
CA ALA A 316 1.06 -17.05 -17.08
C ALA A 316 0.50 -18.36 -16.49
N GLY A 317 -0.83 -18.50 -16.40
CA GLY A 317 -1.50 -19.70 -15.91
C GLY A 317 -1.44 -19.88 -14.39
N SER A 318 -1.16 -18.82 -13.63
CA SER A 318 -1.06 -18.87 -12.18
C SER A 318 -2.02 -17.88 -11.51
N ASP A 319 -2.90 -18.39 -10.67
CA ASP A 319 -3.85 -17.55 -9.92
C ASP A 319 -3.19 -16.77 -8.77
N ILE A 320 -2.09 -17.28 -8.20
CA ILE A 320 -1.35 -16.54 -7.19
C ILE A 320 -0.63 -15.33 -7.80
N LEU A 321 -0.09 -15.46 -9.01
CA LEU A 321 0.51 -14.33 -9.74
C LEU A 321 -0.53 -13.29 -10.19
N ARG A 322 -1.77 -13.69 -10.40
CA ARG A 322 -2.89 -12.79 -10.68
C ARG A 322 -3.30 -11.96 -9.45
N SER A 323 -3.33 -12.60 -8.29
CA SER A 323 -3.90 -12.03 -7.06
C SER A 323 -2.86 -11.40 -6.15
N GLY A 324 -1.65 -11.88 -6.22
CA GLY A 324 -0.49 -11.44 -5.47
C GLY A 324 0.05 -12.50 -4.51
N THR A 325 1.36 -12.66 -4.52
CA THR A 325 2.12 -13.46 -3.57
C THR A 325 2.11 -12.84 -2.16
N ALA A 326 2.76 -13.45 -1.18
CA ALA A 326 2.81 -12.91 0.17
C ALA A 326 3.41 -11.49 0.24
N ASN A 327 4.46 -11.23 -0.54
CA ASN A 327 5.31 -10.04 -0.39
C ASN A 327 5.16 -9.03 -1.55
N TYR A 328 4.07 -9.09 -2.32
CA TYR A 328 3.93 -8.27 -3.52
C TYR A 328 3.48 -6.83 -3.24
N ALA A 329 2.70 -6.60 -2.16
CA ALA A 329 1.86 -5.41 -2.05
C ALA A 329 2.66 -4.10 -1.89
N ASP A 330 3.73 -4.10 -1.13
CA ASP A 330 4.61 -2.94 -0.95
C ASP A 330 5.36 -2.61 -2.25
N VAL A 331 5.90 -3.64 -2.91
CA VAL A 331 6.64 -3.48 -4.16
C VAL A 331 5.72 -3.07 -5.30
N GLU A 332 4.48 -3.57 -5.38
CA GLU A 332 3.51 -3.18 -6.41
C GLU A 332 3.08 -1.72 -6.25
N GLU A 333 2.71 -1.30 -5.04
CA GLU A 333 2.38 0.10 -4.77
C GLU A 333 3.60 1.02 -5.00
N GLY A 334 4.79 0.57 -4.57
CA GLY A 334 6.03 1.28 -4.81
C GLY A 334 6.36 1.42 -6.30
N LEU A 335 6.16 0.37 -7.10
CA LEU A 335 6.35 0.40 -8.55
C LEU A 335 5.38 1.38 -9.23
N ALA A 336 4.11 1.37 -8.83
CA ALA A 336 3.11 2.26 -9.37
C ALA A 336 3.48 3.73 -9.12
N VAL A 337 3.85 4.08 -7.88
CA VAL A 337 4.28 5.45 -7.55
C VAL A 337 5.60 5.80 -8.22
N MET A 338 6.55 4.87 -8.31
CA MET A 338 7.83 5.09 -8.99
C MET A 338 7.64 5.40 -10.47
N LEU A 339 6.80 4.64 -11.16
CA LEU A 339 6.47 4.91 -12.57
C LEU A 339 5.71 6.24 -12.75
N GLU A 340 4.83 6.63 -11.79
CA GLU A 340 4.25 7.97 -11.80
C GLU A 340 5.32 9.07 -11.72
N CYS A 341 6.32 8.92 -10.84
CA CYS A 341 7.44 9.86 -10.72
C CYS A 341 8.26 9.93 -11.99
N ILE A 342 8.57 8.78 -12.59
CA ILE A 342 9.33 8.71 -13.83
C ILE A 342 8.58 9.37 -14.99
N VAL A 343 7.28 9.13 -15.13
CA VAL A 343 6.44 9.80 -16.15
C VAL A 343 6.40 11.31 -15.92
N ALA A 344 6.35 11.77 -14.66
CA ALA A 344 6.43 13.19 -14.32
C ALA A 344 7.83 13.79 -14.54
N GLY A 345 8.88 12.98 -14.41
CA GLY A 345 10.28 13.41 -14.45
C GLY A 345 10.80 13.96 -13.11
N ASP A 346 10.06 13.76 -12.01
CA ASP A 346 10.41 14.23 -10.69
C ASP A 346 9.79 13.42 -9.55
N PHE A 347 10.25 13.67 -8.31
CA PHE A 347 9.71 13.12 -7.07
C PHE A 347 8.84 14.13 -6.30
N ASP A 348 8.14 15.02 -6.99
CA ASP A 348 7.30 16.06 -6.37
C ASP A 348 5.79 15.81 -6.51
N ASN A 349 5.37 14.69 -7.09
CA ASN A 349 3.96 14.36 -7.27
C ASN A 349 3.26 14.00 -5.96
N LEU A 350 1.92 14.07 -5.98
CA LEU A 350 1.09 13.87 -4.79
C LEU A 350 1.20 12.46 -4.21
N SER A 351 1.34 11.42 -5.05
CA SER A 351 1.44 10.02 -4.62
C SER A 351 2.74 9.79 -3.84
N PHE A 352 3.85 10.32 -4.34
CA PHE A 352 5.14 10.28 -3.65
C PHE A 352 5.10 11.06 -2.32
N LYS A 353 4.60 12.30 -2.33
CA LYS A 353 4.44 13.11 -1.11
C LYS A 353 3.60 12.40 -0.04
N ARG A 354 2.51 11.73 -0.45
CA ARG A 354 1.68 10.95 0.47
C ARG A 354 2.43 9.76 1.06
N ALA A 355 3.14 8.99 0.25
CA ALA A 355 3.92 7.85 0.73
C ALA A 355 5.02 8.30 1.71
N LYS A 356 5.76 9.34 1.35
CA LYS A 356 6.77 9.99 2.19
C LYS A 356 6.20 10.45 3.54
N ASN A 357 5.10 11.20 3.52
CA ASN A 357 4.51 11.75 4.74
C ASN A 357 3.89 10.67 5.63
N ARG A 358 3.37 9.58 5.08
CA ARG A 358 2.98 8.40 5.85
C ARG A 358 4.16 7.76 6.56
N TYR A 359 5.30 7.65 5.88
CA TYR A 359 6.52 7.11 6.47
C TYR A 359 7.05 8.02 7.60
N LEU A 360 7.10 9.33 7.39
CA LEU A 360 7.47 10.30 8.42
C LEU A 360 6.53 10.25 9.63
N THR A 361 5.22 10.13 9.39
CA THR A 361 4.22 9.97 10.45
C THR A 361 4.50 8.74 11.31
N ALA A 362 4.83 7.61 10.68
CA ALA A 362 5.21 6.38 11.40
C ALA A 362 6.46 6.59 12.25
N GLY A 363 7.50 7.19 11.70
CA GLY A 363 8.75 7.45 12.42
C GLY A 363 8.58 8.38 13.62
N LEU A 364 7.81 9.46 13.45
CA LEU A 364 7.50 10.37 14.56
C LEU A 364 6.67 9.68 15.65
N ALA A 365 5.69 8.86 15.28
CA ALA A 365 4.86 8.12 16.22
C ALA A 365 5.62 7.01 16.96
N LEU A 366 6.69 6.45 16.33
CA LEU A 366 7.61 5.48 16.91
C LEU A 366 8.81 6.11 17.63
N SER A 367 8.78 7.42 17.90
CA SER A 367 9.86 8.15 18.59
C SER A 367 11.21 8.12 17.87
N GLY A 368 11.21 8.05 16.53
CA GLY A 368 12.43 7.98 15.72
C GLY A 368 13.36 9.19 15.86
N ASP A 369 12.85 10.34 16.30
CA ASP A 369 13.61 11.54 16.65
C ASP A 369 13.92 11.66 18.14
N GLY A 370 13.68 10.61 18.93
CA GLY A 370 13.93 10.53 20.38
C GLY A 370 12.83 11.17 21.25
N LEU A 371 11.73 11.63 20.65
CA LEU A 371 10.63 12.28 21.40
C LEU A 371 9.37 11.40 21.38
N LYS A 372 8.86 11.08 22.57
CA LYS A 372 7.61 10.35 22.70
C LYS A 372 6.41 11.25 22.38
N ARG A 373 5.55 10.78 21.48
CA ARG A 373 4.39 11.51 21.00
C ARG A 373 3.14 10.65 21.00
N ASP A 374 2.00 11.24 21.37
CA ASP A 374 0.69 10.71 21.02
C ASP A 374 0.25 11.21 19.62
N ALA A 375 -0.92 10.82 19.18
CA ALA A 375 -1.40 11.18 17.84
C ALA A 375 -1.56 12.69 17.63
N ARG A 376 -1.92 13.47 18.70
CA ARG A 376 -2.01 14.93 18.60
C ARG A 376 -0.63 15.55 18.38
N ASP A 377 0.37 15.08 19.10
CA ASP A 377 1.71 15.63 18.99
C ASP A 377 2.31 15.33 17.60
N VAL A 378 2.06 14.13 17.04
CA VAL A 378 2.44 13.78 15.67
C VAL A 378 1.69 14.65 14.65
N PHE A 379 0.39 14.83 14.83
CA PHE A 379 -0.44 15.67 13.97
C PHE A 379 0.09 17.11 13.91
N GLU A 380 0.48 17.69 15.07
CA GLU A 380 0.97 19.06 15.13
C GLU A 380 2.27 19.28 14.33
N VAL A 381 3.13 18.28 14.26
CA VAL A 381 4.31 18.31 13.38
C VAL A 381 3.89 18.17 11.92
N MET A 382 3.07 17.14 11.63
CA MET A 382 2.79 16.75 10.26
C MET A 382 1.99 17.78 9.47
N TRP A 383 0.97 18.42 10.05
CA TRP A 383 0.21 19.39 9.28
C TRP A 383 1.04 20.64 8.92
N ARG A 384 1.95 21.07 9.82
CA ARG A 384 2.84 22.18 9.53
C ARG A 384 3.86 21.84 8.44
N LEU A 385 4.40 20.62 8.51
CA LEU A 385 5.29 20.12 7.48
C LEU A 385 4.60 20.07 6.11
N VAL A 386 3.37 19.55 6.06
CA VAL A 386 2.57 19.51 4.82
C VAL A 386 2.27 20.92 4.30
N ALA A 387 1.91 21.87 5.18
CA ALA A 387 1.65 23.25 4.78
C ALA A 387 2.89 23.94 4.16
N VAL A 388 4.08 23.66 4.70
CA VAL A 388 5.35 24.17 4.13
C VAL A 388 5.68 23.50 2.81
N GLN A 389 5.52 22.15 2.70
CA GLN A 389 5.77 21.37 1.48
C GLN A 389 4.90 21.78 0.30
N ASP A 390 3.66 22.23 0.55
CA ASP A 390 2.72 22.61 -0.49
C ASP A 390 2.68 24.11 -0.75
N SER A 391 3.40 24.88 0.05
CA SER A 391 3.46 26.33 -0.09
C SER A 391 4.01 26.72 -1.47
N LYS A 392 3.27 27.59 -2.14
CA LYS A 392 3.71 28.20 -3.38
C LYS A 392 4.37 29.55 -3.07
N ASN A 393 5.64 29.67 -3.44
CA ASN A 393 6.38 30.93 -3.31
C ASN A 393 6.47 31.51 -1.88
N GLY A 394 6.39 30.68 -0.83
CA GLY A 394 6.48 31.12 0.56
C GLY A 394 5.18 31.69 1.14
N GLU A 395 4.06 31.58 0.44
CA GLU A 395 2.75 31.99 0.91
C GLU A 395 1.98 30.79 1.44
N ILE A 396 1.37 30.93 2.63
CA ILE A 396 0.44 29.96 3.21
C ILE A 396 -0.83 30.72 3.59
N THR A 397 -1.96 30.26 3.08
CA THR A 397 -3.29 30.80 3.36
C THR A 397 -4.00 29.98 4.44
N PRO A 398 -5.08 30.49 5.05
CA PRO A 398 -5.91 29.66 5.94
C PRO A 398 -6.46 28.40 5.28
N ASP A 399 -6.86 28.45 4.01
CA ASP A 399 -7.36 27.30 3.26
C ASP A 399 -6.25 26.23 3.06
N ASP A 400 -4.99 26.65 2.88
CA ASP A 400 -3.84 25.72 2.81
C ASP A 400 -3.63 25.04 4.16
N VAL A 401 -3.80 25.78 5.27
CA VAL A 401 -3.73 25.20 6.64
C VAL A 401 -4.83 24.16 6.85
N ASP A 402 -6.06 24.48 6.49
CA ASP A 402 -7.19 23.55 6.64
C ASP A 402 -6.95 22.28 5.81
N SER A 403 -6.51 22.42 4.56
CA SER A 403 -6.14 21.29 3.69
C SER A 403 -4.97 20.47 4.26
N ALA A 404 -3.95 21.09 4.81
CA ALA A 404 -2.82 20.41 5.44
C ALA A 404 -3.25 19.67 6.72
N ARG A 405 -4.12 20.27 7.53
CA ARG A 405 -4.70 19.64 8.74
C ARG A 405 -5.54 18.41 8.39
N ASP A 406 -6.38 18.51 7.37
CA ASP A 406 -7.18 17.38 6.89
C ASP A 406 -6.29 16.19 6.46
N ARG A 407 -5.22 16.44 5.70
CA ARG A 407 -4.30 15.38 5.27
C ARG A 407 -3.48 14.80 6.43
N ALA A 408 -3.02 15.63 7.34
CA ALA A 408 -2.30 15.17 8.52
C ALA A 408 -3.20 14.30 9.42
N TYR A 409 -4.49 14.62 9.50
CA TYR A 409 -5.45 13.78 10.19
C TYR A 409 -5.55 12.39 9.55
N ASP A 410 -5.64 12.31 8.23
CA ASP A 410 -5.64 11.03 7.51
C ASP A 410 -4.37 10.21 7.78
N PHE A 411 -3.22 10.84 7.93
CA PHE A 411 -1.98 10.15 8.26
C PHE A 411 -2.01 9.55 9.66
N ILE A 412 -2.39 10.33 10.69
CA ILE A 412 -2.47 9.80 12.07
C ILE A 412 -3.58 8.77 12.22
N GLU A 413 -4.72 8.94 11.53
CA GLU A 413 -5.80 7.96 11.54
C GLU A 413 -5.32 6.61 10.96
N ASN A 414 -4.54 6.63 9.90
CA ASN A 414 -3.94 5.41 9.33
C ASN A 414 -2.85 4.82 10.24
N ALA A 415 -2.06 5.64 10.92
CA ALA A 415 -1.00 5.17 11.82
C ALA A 415 -1.57 4.52 13.09
N TYR A 416 -2.57 5.14 13.69
CA TYR A 416 -3.15 4.66 14.96
C TYR A 416 -4.38 3.75 14.77
N ARG A 417 -4.65 3.34 13.54
CA ARG A 417 -5.75 2.41 13.22
C ARG A 417 -5.57 1.09 13.98
N GLY A 418 -6.61 0.69 14.71
CA GLY A 418 -6.59 -0.54 15.50
C GLY A 418 -5.75 -0.48 16.78
N THR A 419 -5.11 0.66 17.06
CA THR A 419 -4.48 0.97 18.34
C THR A 419 -5.22 2.15 19.01
N GLY A 420 -4.69 2.76 20.03
CA GLY A 420 -5.30 3.95 20.64
C GLY A 420 -4.54 5.22 20.27
N PHE A 421 -5.24 6.30 19.91
CA PHE A 421 -4.63 7.61 19.61
C PHE A 421 -3.79 8.20 20.77
N TYR A 422 -4.01 7.71 21.99
CA TYR A 422 -3.24 8.08 23.18
C TYR A 422 -1.95 7.26 23.35
N MET A 423 -1.80 6.16 22.57
CA MET A 423 -0.65 5.28 22.69
C MET A 423 0.59 5.93 22.09
N GLN A 424 1.70 5.81 22.79
CA GLN A 424 3.02 6.23 22.32
C GLN A 424 3.81 5.00 21.86
N GLU A 425 4.50 5.14 20.75
CA GLU A 425 5.34 4.07 20.19
C GLU A 425 4.58 2.81 19.75
N VAL A 426 3.24 2.88 19.61
CA VAL A 426 2.40 1.76 19.18
C VAL A 426 1.53 2.19 18.02
N ILE A 427 1.86 1.72 16.83
CA ILE A 427 1.15 2.06 15.59
C ILE A 427 0.92 0.84 14.72
N TYR A 428 0.00 0.96 13.77
CA TYR A 428 -0.20 0.01 12.70
C TYR A 428 0.75 0.31 11.53
N SER A 429 1.79 -0.51 11.36
CA SER A 429 2.93 -0.20 10.49
C SER A 429 2.65 -0.29 8.98
N LYS A 430 1.44 -0.67 8.56
CA LYS A 430 1.11 -0.78 7.12
C LYS A 430 1.40 0.50 6.34
N LEU A 431 1.27 1.68 6.96
CA LEU A 431 1.46 2.94 6.24
C LEU A 431 2.89 3.16 5.72
N LYS A 432 3.90 2.50 6.31
CA LYS A 432 5.30 2.66 5.92
C LYS A 432 5.64 1.95 4.60
N ILE A 433 4.91 0.86 4.27
CA ILE A 433 5.25 -0.01 3.13
C ILE A 433 5.22 0.72 1.78
N TYR A 434 4.43 1.78 1.64
CA TYR A 434 4.34 2.56 0.41
C TYR A 434 5.66 3.22 0.05
N TYR A 435 6.30 3.88 1.03
CA TYR A 435 7.58 4.53 0.82
C TYR A 435 8.73 3.51 0.71
N GLU A 436 8.74 2.48 1.55
CA GLU A 436 9.71 1.39 1.46
C GLU A 436 9.64 0.67 0.10
N GLY A 437 8.44 0.47 -0.44
CA GLY A 437 8.25 -0.06 -1.78
C GLY A 437 8.85 0.85 -2.86
N ILE A 438 8.74 2.18 -2.71
CA ILE A 438 9.39 3.13 -3.62
C ILE A 438 10.91 2.98 -3.57
N LEU A 439 11.51 2.87 -2.37
CA LEU A 439 12.96 2.70 -2.23
C LEU A 439 13.46 1.39 -2.86
N LYS A 440 12.73 0.27 -2.64
CA LYS A 440 13.03 -1.01 -3.28
C LYS A 440 13.00 -0.90 -4.81
N ASN A 441 11.98 -0.21 -5.35
CA ASN A 441 11.88 0.02 -6.77
C ASN A 441 12.94 1.00 -7.30
N ALA A 442 13.29 2.06 -6.54
CA ALA A 442 14.38 2.95 -6.92
C ALA A 442 15.69 2.19 -7.07
N LYS A 443 16.00 1.30 -6.10
CA LYS A 443 17.16 0.40 -6.22
C LYS A 443 17.06 -0.51 -7.44
N PHE A 444 15.90 -1.13 -7.67
CA PHE A 444 15.67 -1.99 -8.84
C PHE A 444 15.91 -1.24 -10.16
N PHE A 445 15.44 0.00 -10.27
CA PHE A 445 15.66 0.83 -11.45
C PHE A 445 17.13 1.21 -11.62
N LYS A 446 17.84 1.59 -10.54
CA LYS A 446 19.29 1.88 -10.57
C LYS A 446 20.09 0.68 -11.04
N ASP A 447 19.84 -0.48 -10.44
CA ASP A 447 20.57 -1.72 -10.74
C ASP A 447 20.36 -2.18 -12.20
N ASN A 448 19.24 -1.78 -12.83
CA ASN A 448 18.87 -2.20 -14.18
C ASN A 448 18.79 -1.03 -15.18
N ILE A 449 19.33 0.13 -14.88
CA ILE A 449 19.08 1.37 -15.65
C ILE A 449 19.41 1.25 -17.14
N TYR A 450 20.40 0.46 -17.52
CA TYR A 450 20.80 0.23 -18.91
C TYR A 450 20.06 -0.93 -19.62
N ASN A 451 19.33 -1.76 -18.88
CA ASN A 451 18.51 -2.86 -19.38
C ASN A 451 17.07 -2.79 -18.83
N LEU A 452 16.59 -1.57 -18.61
CA LEU A 452 15.36 -1.32 -17.86
C LEU A 452 14.11 -1.91 -18.54
N ASP A 453 14.06 -1.94 -19.87
CA ASP A 453 12.91 -2.49 -20.59
C ASP A 453 12.76 -4.00 -20.34
N GLU A 454 13.86 -4.77 -20.38
CA GLU A 454 13.87 -6.19 -20.04
C GLU A 454 13.55 -6.44 -18.56
N ALA A 455 14.07 -5.60 -17.66
CA ALA A 455 13.77 -5.68 -16.24
C ALA A 455 12.28 -5.41 -15.97
N LEU A 456 11.68 -4.43 -16.65
CA LEU A 456 10.24 -4.16 -16.57
C LEU A 456 9.41 -5.30 -17.14
N ASP A 457 9.85 -6.00 -18.20
CA ASP A 457 9.17 -7.20 -18.69
C ASP A 457 9.07 -8.25 -17.59
N SER A 458 10.16 -8.51 -16.87
CA SER A 458 10.17 -9.42 -15.73
C SER A 458 9.24 -8.93 -14.63
N ALA A 459 9.37 -7.67 -14.20
CA ALA A 459 8.52 -7.10 -13.14
C ALA A 459 7.02 -7.15 -13.47
N MET A 460 6.67 -7.12 -14.76
CA MET A 460 5.28 -7.12 -15.24
C MET A 460 4.67 -8.52 -15.45
N ILE A 461 5.37 -9.61 -15.20
CA ILE A 461 4.86 -10.98 -15.37
C ILE A 461 3.63 -11.26 -14.50
N GLY A 462 3.59 -10.70 -13.28
CA GLY A 462 2.52 -10.93 -12.33
C GLY A 462 2.68 -10.11 -11.06
N LYS A 463 1.81 -10.35 -10.10
CA LYS A 463 1.82 -9.70 -8.79
C LYS A 463 2.71 -10.46 -7.80
N TYR A 464 4.00 -10.19 -7.85
CA TYR A 464 5.01 -10.78 -6.98
C TYR A 464 6.08 -9.74 -6.62
N ASN A 465 6.94 -10.05 -5.68
CA ASN A 465 8.04 -9.17 -5.30
C ASN A 465 9.22 -9.35 -6.28
N HIS A 466 9.21 -8.56 -7.37
CA HIS A 466 10.25 -8.59 -8.39
C HIS A 466 11.60 -8.01 -7.92
N THR A 467 11.67 -7.40 -6.74
CA THR A 467 12.91 -6.89 -6.15
C THR A 467 13.59 -7.93 -5.25
N ASP A 468 12.96 -9.09 -5.04
CA ASP A 468 13.50 -10.24 -4.32
C ASP A 468 13.98 -11.30 -5.32
N GLU A 469 15.27 -11.63 -5.27
CA GLU A 469 15.88 -12.58 -6.22
C GLU A 469 15.32 -14.00 -6.07
N GLN A 470 15.04 -14.43 -4.83
CA GLN A 470 14.53 -15.78 -4.58
C GLN A 470 13.10 -15.93 -5.09
N GLU A 471 12.25 -14.94 -4.81
CA GLU A 471 10.87 -14.94 -5.30
C GLU A 471 10.82 -14.79 -6.82
N SER A 472 11.68 -13.95 -7.41
CA SER A 472 11.81 -13.80 -8.87
C SER A 472 12.22 -15.12 -9.54
N GLN A 473 13.17 -15.85 -8.95
CA GLN A 473 13.57 -17.16 -9.46
C GLN A 473 12.44 -18.18 -9.35
N ALA A 474 11.73 -18.23 -8.23
CA ALA A 474 10.59 -19.13 -8.04
C ALA A 474 9.46 -18.86 -9.07
N VAL A 475 9.18 -17.58 -9.36
CA VAL A 475 8.20 -17.19 -10.38
C VAL A 475 8.66 -17.58 -11.78
N HIS A 476 9.93 -17.39 -12.11
CA HIS A 476 10.50 -17.82 -13.38
C HIS A 476 10.41 -19.35 -13.58
N ASP A 477 10.75 -20.12 -12.54
CA ASP A 477 10.67 -21.60 -12.58
C ASP A 477 9.22 -22.09 -12.72
N LEU A 478 8.28 -21.40 -12.06
CA LEU A 478 6.83 -21.65 -12.19
C LEU A 478 6.37 -21.49 -13.64
N ILE A 479 6.78 -20.40 -14.31
CA ILE A 479 6.38 -20.11 -15.69
C ILE A 479 6.97 -21.13 -16.66
N LEU A 480 8.25 -21.49 -16.49
CA LEU A 480 8.89 -22.52 -17.30
C LEU A 480 8.19 -23.88 -17.16
N ALA A 481 7.77 -24.25 -15.96
CA ALA A 481 7.05 -25.50 -15.72
C ALA A 481 5.66 -25.49 -16.35
N ASN A 482 4.93 -24.35 -16.30
CA ASN A 482 3.62 -24.21 -16.93
C ASN A 482 3.70 -24.31 -18.46
N HIS A 483 4.73 -23.72 -19.09
CA HIS A 483 4.95 -23.83 -20.53
C HIS A 483 5.30 -25.25 -20.97
N LYS A 484 6.12 -25.99 -20.22
CA LYS A 484 6.43 -27.40 -20.51
C LYS A 484 5.18 -28.28 -20.43
N GLY A 485 4.38 -28.09 -19.40
CA GLY A 485 3.12 -28.84 -19.23
C GLY A 485 2.11 -28.60 -20.35
N GLN A 486 2.10 -27.44 -21.00
CA GLN A 486 1.26 -27.15 -22.17
C GLN A 486 1.75 -27.88 -23.43
N LEU A 487 3.05 -27.94 -23.65
CA LEU A 487 3.63 -28.65 -24.81
C LEU A 487 3.42 -30.16 -24.72
N ASP A 488 3.46 -30.73 -23.52
CA ASP A 488 3.24 -32.19 -23.31
C ASP A 488 1.75 -32.59 -23.42
N THR A 489 0.81 -31.64 -23.39
CA THR A 489 -0.63 -31.91 -23.57
C THR A 489 -1.11 -31.74 -25.01
N GLU A 490 -0.33 -31.13 -25.89
CA GLU A 490 -0.63 -30.93 -27.33
C GLU A 490 0.06 -31.98 -28.24
N GLY A 491 0.85 -32.89 -27.70
CA GLY A 491 1.53 -34.01 -28.40
C GLY A 491 0.87 -35.34 -28.13
#